data_b7770972284207ce94c95b6c8ee1f918
#
_entry.id   b7770972284207ce94c95b6c8ee1f918
#
_cell.length_a   1.000
_cell.length_b   1.000
_cell.length_c   1.000
_cell.angle_alpha   90.00
_cell.angle_beta   90.00
_cell.angle_gamma   90.00
#
_symmetry.space_group_name_H-M   'P 1'
#
loop_
_entity.id
_entity.type
_entity.pdbx_description
1 polymer ?
#
loop_
_entity_poly.entity_id
_entity_poly.type
_entity_poly.pdbx_seq_one_letter_code
_entity_poly.pdbx_strand_id
1 'polypeptide(L)'
;MFEFPQFSKHSVKNDVLSGLTVALALVPEAVAFAFVAGVDPMVGLYAAFIVGFITSVFGGRPGMISGATGAMAVVMVSLVSSHGVQYLFAAIMLAGILQIAAGLFKLGKFIRIVPHPVMIGFVNGLAIVIFLAQLGQFKMADATGALTWLPQDQMLLMLGLVALTMAIIYFLPKLTTAVPSSLVAIVTVTALVIGFDLETRTVVDFLRTMSGDESATLAGSLPTFALPMVPFNLETLQIIFPYAVILAAIGLIESLLTLTVLDEMTNTRGQSNRECIGQGMANMTCSVFGAMGGCAMIGQSMINVNSGGRGRLSGIVAAVALLLFILFASALIEMIPLAALVGVMFMVVIGTFEWATFKLARRVPKQDFFVIVLVTVVTVMTDLAVAVAVGVIASALMFAWNHAKHIYADTRINEEGSKEYKIHGPIFFGSTANFLELFNAQQDPSDVIVDFADSRVTDHSAIEAIETLAERYSAVGKTLHLRHLSPDCRKLLDKAGSLVEINVKEDPSYKVATDVLAG
;
A
#
# COMPACT_ATOMS: atom_id res chain seq x y z
N MET A 1 24.19 9.16 8.26
CA MET A 1 24.78 10.49 8.36
C MET A 1 23.68 11.47 8.02
N PHE A 2 23.36 12.39 8.91
CA PHE A 2 22.25 13.35 8.71
C PHE A 2 22.82 14.52 7.89
N GLU A 3 22.54 14.55 6.61
CA GLU A 3 22.74 15.77 5.84
C GLU A 3 21.58 16.72 6.16
N PHE A 4 21.88 17.84 6.82
CA PHE A 4 20.94 18.93 6.99
C PHE A 4 20.80 19.66 5.65
N PRO A 5 19.57 19.79 5.09
CA PRO A 5 19.37 20.49 3.84
C PRO A 5 19.79 21.95 3.98
N GLN A 6 20.43 22.50 2.95
CA GLN A 6 20.73 23.93 2.87
C GLN A 6 19.40 24.72 2.83
N PHE A 7 19.11 25.42 3.91
CA PHE A 7 17.91 26.25 4.03
C PHE A 7 18.08 27.54 3.22
N SER A 8 17.45 27.62 2.05
CA SER A 8 17.21 28.93 1.42
C SER A 8 15.98 29.57 2.06
N LYS A 9 15.97 30.89 2.25
CA LYS A 9 14.81 31.62 2.83
C LYS A 9 13.50 31.38 2.06
N HIS A 10 13.56 31.15 0.75
CA HIS A 10 12.41 30.87 -0.10
C HIS A 10 11.88 29.44 0.15
N SER A 11 12.73 28.47 0.37
CA SER A 11 12.35 27.10 0.69
C SER A 11 11.64 27.01 2.04
N VAL A 12 12.12 27.71 3.07
CA VAL A 12 11.49 27.74 4.41
C VAL A 12 10.07 28.32 4.35
N LYS A 13 9.88 29.44 3.63
CA LYS A 13 8.55 30.05 3.47
C LYS A 13 7.56 29.08 2.82
N ASN A 14 7.97 28.42 1.75
CA ASN A 14 7.13 27.48 1.04
C ASN A 14 6.80 26.24 1.90
N ASP A 15 7.79 25.69 2.63
CA ASP A 15 7.56 24.57 3.55
C ASP A 15 6.58 24.95 4.68
N VAL A 16 6.67 26.16 5.24
CA VAL A 16 5.75 26.63 6.29
C VAL A 16 4.32 26.79 5.73
N LEU A 17 4.15 27.49 4.61
CA LEU A 17 2.83 27.69 4.01
C LEU A 17 2.18 26.38 3.57
N SER A 18 2.97 25.51 2.97
CA SER A 18 2.51 24.18 2.56
C SER A 18 2.11 23.32 3.77
N GLY A 19 2.93 23.31 4.82
CA GLY A 19 2.62 22.59 6.06
C GLY A 19 1.32 23.06 6.72
N LEU A 20 1.08 24.38 6.76
CA LEU A 20 -0.18 24.93 7.27
C LEU A 20 -1.39 24.51 6.41
N THR A 21 -1.24 24.52 5.09
CA THR A 21 -2.30 24.04 4.17
C THR A 21 -2.64 22.58 4.42
N VAL A 22 -1.63 21.74 4.60
CA VAL A 22 -1.79 20.32 4.90
C VAL A 22 -2.45 20.12 6.27
N ALA A 23 -2.04 20.85 7.30
CA ALA A 23 -2.63 20.74 8.64
C ALA A 23 -4.14 20.98 8.62
N LEU A 24 -4.58 22.00 7.89
CA LEU A 24 -6.01 22.32 7.75
C LEU A 24 -6.81 21.22 7.04
N ALA A 25 -6.19 20.50 6.11
CA ALA A 25 -6.81 19.37 5.43
C ALA A 25 -6.81 18.09 6.30
N LEU A 26 -5.80 17.90 7.16
CA LEU A 26 -5.66 16.72 8.01
C LEU A 26 -6.69 16.64 9.14
N VAL A 27 -7.11 17.78 9.71
CA VAL A 27 -8.08 17.78 10.84
C VAL A 27 -9.34 16.99 10.53
N PRO A 28 -10.10 17.35 9.47
CA PRO A 28 -11.33 16.62 9.16
C PRO A 28 -11.12 15.16 8.78
N GLU A 29 -10.01 14.87 8.10
CA GLU A 29 -9.69 13.49 7.71
C GLU A 29 -9.36 12.63 8.93
N ALA A 30 -8.56 13.13 9.87
CA ALA A 30 -8.20 12.39 11.08
C ALA A 30 -9.43 12.09 11.94
N VAL A 31 -10.35 13.04 12.07
CA VAL A 31 -11.64 12.85 12.75
C VAL A 31 -12.50 11.80 12.03
N ALA A 32 -12.62 11.92 10.70
CA ALA A 32 -13.41 10.98 9.90
C ALA A 32 -12.84 9.54 9.96
N PHE A 33 -11.52 9.38 9.94
CA PHE A 33 -10.90 8.06 10.07
C PHE A 33 -11.00 7.48 11.48
N ALA A 34 -11.01 8.32 12.53
CA ALA A 34 -11.33 7.86 13.88
C ALA A 34 -12.74 7.29 13.95
N PHE A 35 -13.71 7.92 13.29
CA PHE A 35 -15.08 7.39 13.18
C PHE A 35 -15.14 6.05 12.44
N VAL A 36 -14.40 5.92 11.33
CA VAL A 36 -14.29 4.64 10.61
C VAL A 36 -13.70 3.56 11.51
N ALA A 37 -12.68 3.87 12.30
CA ALA A 37 -12.05 2.93 13.22
C ALA A 37 -12.92 2.62 14.46
N GLY A 38 -13.99 3.37 14.71
CA GLY A 38 -14.82 3.22 15.89
C GLY A 38 -14.17 3.71 17.18
N VAL A 39 -13.32 4.74 17.09
CA VAL A 39 -12.59 5.32 18.22
C VAL A 39 -12.92 6.81 18.38
N ASP A 40 -12.59 7.34 19.56
CA ASP A 40 -12.70 8.77 19.85
C ASP A 40 -11.96 9.61 18.79
N PRO A 41 -12.55 10.73 18.32
CA PRO A 41 -11.89 11.66 17.39
C PRO A 41 -10.48 12.09 17.83
N MET A 42 -10.24 12.26 19.13
CA MET A 42 -8.93 12.62 19.65
C MET A 42 -7.88 11.56 19.40
N VAL A 43 -8.24 10.28 19.40
CA VAL A 43 -7.34 9.16 19.08
C VAL A 43 -6.82 9.27 17.64
N GLY A 44 -7.67 9.69 16.70
CA GLY A 44 -7.29 9.97 15.32
C GLY A 44 -6.45 11.23 15.15
N LEU A 45 -6.81 12.30 15.83
CA LEU A 45 -6.07 13.57 15.81
C LEU A 45 -4.66 13.42 16.41
N TYR A 46 -4.52 12.70 17.53
CA TYR A 46 -3.22 12.36 18.10
C TYR A 46 -2.39 11.50 17.16
N ALA A 47 -2.99 10.53 16.46
CA ALA A 47 -2.30 9.73 15.46
C ALA A 47 -1.76 10.62 14.33
N ALA A 48 -2.57 11.53 13.79
CA ALA A 48 -2.14 12.44 12.73
C ALA A 48 -0.98 13.34 13.18
N PHE A 49 -1.01 13.84 14.42
CA PHE A 49 0.09 14.62 15.00
C PHE A 49 1.36 13.77 15.18
N ILE A 50 1.26 12.66 15.90
CA ILE A 50 2.44 11.85 16.29
C ILE A 50 3.09 11.22 15.06
N VAL A 51 2.29 10.60 14.18
CA VAL A 51 2.80 9.98 12.96
C VAL A 51 3.41 11.04 12.05
N GLY A 52 2.70 12.15 11.83
CA GLY A 52 3.17 13.26 11.01
C GLY A 52 4.49 13.84 11.51
N PHE A 53 4.63 14.06 12.82
CA PHE A 53 5.84 14.62 13.42
C PHE A 53 7.03 13.66 13.32
N ILE A 54 6.86 12.42 13.79
CA ILE A 54 7.95 11.44 13.86
C ILE A 54 8.45 11.08 12.46
N THR A 55 7.56 10.83 11.51
CA THR A 55 7.96 10.47 10.14
C THR A 55 8.60 11.65 9.41
N SER A 56 8.17 12.88 9.66
CA SER A 56 8.82 14.08 9.11
C SER A 56 10.25 14.24 9.59
N VAL A 57 10.54 13.89 10.86
CA VAL A 57 11.88 13.98 11.42
C VAL A 57 12.75 12.79 11.04
N PHE A 58 12.25 11.56 11.22
CA PHE A 58 13.04 10.33 11.12
C PHE A 58 12.82 9.57 9.82
N GLY A 59 11.71 9.78 9.11
CA GLY A 59 11.34 9.06 7.89
C GLY A 59 12.33 9.18 6.74
N GLY A 60 12.20 8.35 5.75
CA GLY A 60 13.09 8.22 4.60
C GLY A 60 12.84 9.22 3.48
N ARG A 61 11.70 9.96 3.52
CA ARG A 61 11.29 10.84 2.41
C ARG A 61 10.90 12.25 2.90
N PRO A 62 11.77 13.27 2.70
CA PRO A 62 11.38 14.65 2.94
C PRO A 62 10.19 15.10 2.09
N GLY A 63 9.31 15.91 2.64
CA GLY A 63 8.10 16.39 1.97
C GLY A 63 6.93 15.39 1.92
N MET A 64 7.11 14.16 2.38
CA MET A 64 6.03 13.19 2.55
C MET A 64 5.25 13.49 3.83
N ILE A 65 3.94 13.37 3.75
CA ILE A 65 3.01 13.57 4.87
C ILE A 65 2.45 12.22 5.29
N SER A 66 2.49 11.98 6.59
CA SER A 66 1.91 10.80 7.23
C SER A 66 0.90 11.20 8.29
N GLY A 67 -0.06 10.34 8.59
CA GLY A 67 -1.09 10.60 9.58
C GLY A 67 -2.01 9.40 9.76
N ALA A 68 -3.15 9.58 10.40
CA ALA A 68 -4.21 8.59 10.43
C ALA A 68 -4.72 8.33 9.00
N THR A 69 -4.93 7.06 8.63
CA THR A 69 -5.34 6.70 7.26
C THR A 69 -6.55 5.78 7.25
N GLY A 70 -7.37 5.91 6.20
CA GLY A 70 -8.56 5.09 6.02
C GLY A 70 -8.25 3.60 5.85
N ALA A 71 -7.14 3.27 5.20
CA ALA A 71 -6.70 1.90 4.99
C ALA A 71 -6.45 1.15 6.31
N MET A 72 -5.81 1.83 7.27
CA MET A 72 -5.59 1.26 8.59
C MET A 72 -6.86 1.30 9.44
N ALA A 73 -7.65 2.38 9.37
CA ALA A 73 -8.87 2.56 10.15
C ALA A 73 -9.90 1.43 9.92
N VAL A 74 -10.06 1.00 8.67
CA VAL A 74 -10.99 -0.08 8.31
C VAL A 74 -10.63 -1.41 8.98
N VAL A 75 -9.35 -1.72 9.14
CA VAL A 75 -8.90 -2.95 9.82
C VAL A 75 -9.09 -2.83 11.33
N MET A 76 -8.92 -1.63 11.87
CA MET A 76 -9.01 -1.37 13.31
C MET A 76 -10.42 -1.57 13.86
N VAL A 77 -11.47 -1.28 13.08
CA VAL A 77 -12.85 -1.33 13.54
C VAL A 77 -13.27 -2.69 14.08
N SER A 78 -12.85 -3.78 13.44
CA SER A 78 -13.18 -5.14 13.89
C SER A 78 -12.51 -5.49 15.22
N LEU A 79 -11.27 -5.07 15.43
CA LEU A 79 -10.55 -5.28 16.69
C LEU A 79 -11.16 -4.43 17.82
N VAL A 80 -11.46 -3.16 17.54
CA VAL A 80 -12.05 -2.25 18.52
C VAL A 80 -13.44 -2.72 18.97
N SER A 81 -14.29 -3.14 18.02
CA SER A 81 -15.65 -3.62 18.31
C SER A 81 -15.66 -4.92 19.12
N SER A 82 -14.66 -5.80 18.92
CA SER A 82 -14.62 -7.11 19.58
C SER A 82 -13.89 -7.10 20.93
N HIS A 83 -12.81 -6.31 21.06
CA HIS A 83 -11.88 -6.36 22.19
C HIS A 83 -11.59 -5.00 22.82
N GLY A 84 -12.07 -3.92 22.21
CA GLY A 84 -11.89 -2.56 22.72
C GLY A 84 -10.57 -1.89 22.28
N VAL A 85 -10.48 -0.59 22.59
CA VAL A 85 -9.40 0.28 22.12
C VAL A 85 -8.01 -0.06 22.71
N GLN A 86 -7.96 -0.69 23.89
CA GLN A 86 -6.68 -1.07 24.50
C GLN A 86 -5.97 -2.17 23.71
N TYR A 87 -6.71 -3.12 23.15
CA TYR A 87 -6.18 -4.13 22.23
C TYR A 87 -5.71 -3.52 20.92
N LEU A 88 -6.38 -2.47 20.44
CA LEU A 88 -5.91 -1.71 19.28
C LEU A 88 -4.53 -1.09 19.55
N PHE A 89 -4.33 -0.41 20.68
CA PHE A 89 -3.04 0.19 21.01
C PHE A 89 -1.94 -0.88 21.12
N ALA A 90 -2.23 -2.04 21.72
CA ALA A 90 -1.28 -3.15 21.76
C ALA A 90 -0.96 -3.71 20.36
N ALA A 91 -1.94 -3.83 19.47
CA ALA A 91 -1.75 -4.27 18.10
C ALA A 91 -0.88 -3.27 17.30
N ILE A 92 -1.08 -1.95 17.49
CA ILE A 92 -0.28 -0.90 16.85
C ILE A 92 1.16 -0.91 17.36
N MET A 93 1.38 -1.16 18.66
CA MET A 93 2.72 -1.33 19.20
C MET A 93 3.46 -2.47 18.50
N LEU A 94 2.82 -3.63 18.39
CA LEU A 94 3.40 -4.79 17.71
C LEU A 94 3.60 -4.53 16.21
N ALA A 95 2.64 -3.87 15.56
CA ALA A 95 2.78 -3.45 14.15
C ALA A 95 4.00 -2.54 13.95
N GLY A 96 4.21 -1.56 14.85
CA GLY A 96 5.39 -0.69 14.82
C GLY A 96 6.71 -1.47 14.95
N ILE A 97 6.76 -2.47 15.84
CA ILE A 97 7.93 -3.36 15.98
C ILE A 97 8.18 -4.12 14.69
N LEU A 98 7.14 -4.68 14.07
CA LEU A 98 7.26 -5.40 12.80
C LEU A 98 7.74 -4.49 11.67
N GLN A 99 7.28 -3.24 11.60
CA GLN A 99 7.72 -2.25 10.62
C GLN A 99 9.19 -1.86 10.81
N ILE A 100 9.65 -1.67 12.06
CA ILE A 100 11.08 -1.44 12.36
C ILE A 100 11.90 -2.64 11.92
N ALA A 101 11.47 -3.85 12.26
CA ALA A 101 12.15 -5.09 11.85
C ALA A 101 12.25 -5.18 10.31
N ALA A 102 11.16 -4.89 9.59
CA ALA A 102 11.18 -4.84 8.13
C ALA A 102 12.22 -3.84 7.59
N GLY A 103 12.36 -2.68 8.19
CA GLY A 103 13.38 -1.69 7.82
C GLY A 103 14.79 -2.17 8.09
N LEU A 104 15.05 -2.77 9.27
CA LEU A 104 16.36 -3.31 9.66
C LEU A 104 16.79 -4.48 8.78
N PHE A 105 15.88 -5.38 8.43
CA PHE A 105 16.13 -6.49 7.50
C PHE A 105 16.13 -6.06 6.03
N LYS A 106 16.05 -4.75 5.76
CA LYS A 106 16.08 -4.17 4.40
C LYS A 106 14.97 -4.70 3.48
N LEU A 107 13.79 -4.99 4.05
CA LEU A 107 12.64 -5.51 3.31
C LEU A 107 11.91 -4.42 2.50
N GLY A 108 12.20 -3.15 2.71
CA GLY A 108 11.60 -2.04 1.94
C GLY A 108 11.80 -2.12 0.42
N LYS A 109 12.77 -2.91 -0.05
CA LYS A 109 12.97 -3.18 -1.48
C LYS A 109 11.90 -4.08 -2.10
N PHE A 110 11.22 -4.90 -1.27
CA PHE A 110 10.22 -5.86 -1.77
C PHE A 110 8.93 -5.20 -2.25
N ILE A 111 8.68 -3.93 -1.95
CA ILE A 111 7.55 -3.19 -2.52
C ILE A 111 7.59 -3.19 -4.06
N ARG A 112 8.78 -3.24 -4.66
CA ARG A 112 8.97 -3.31 -6.11
C ARG A 112 8.47 -4.60 -6.76
N ILE A 113 8.20 -5.63 -5.93
CA ILE A 113 7.67 -6.92 -6.40
C ILE A 113 6.15 -6.84 -6.56
N VAL A 114 5.47 -5.89 -5.91
CA VAL A 114 4.02 -5.72 -6.04
C VAL A 114 3.70 -5.19 -7.44
N PRO A 115 3.01 -5.98 -8.28
CA PRO A 115 2.67 -5.55 -9.64
C PRO A 115 1.68 -4.39 -9.65
N HIS A 116 1.80 -3.50 -10.62
CA HIS A 116 0.92 -2.34 -10.77
C HIS A 116 -0.59 -2.70 -10.80
N PRO A 117 -1.05 -3.78 -11.47
CA PRO A 117 -2.46 -4.19 -11.41
C PRO A 117 -2.96 -4.51 -9.99
N VAL A 118 -2.10 -5.08 -9.14
CA VAL A 118 -2.45 -5.36 -7.73
C VAL A 118 -2.67 -4.07 -6.96
N MET A 119 -1.81 -3.06 -7.19
CA MET A 119 -1.93 -1.74 -6.57
C MET A 119 -3.22 -1.03 -6.97
N ILE A 120 -3.57 -1.04 -8.25
CA ILE A 120 -4.83 -0.47 -8.75
C ILE A 120 -6.02 -1.19 -8.10
N GLY A 121 -6.03 -2.52 -8.07
CA GLY A 121 -7.09 -3.31 -7.44
C GLY A 121 -7.24 -3.02 -5.95
N PHE A 122 -6.13 -2.91 -5.23
CA PHE A 122 -6.09 -2.53 -3.82
C PHE A 122 -6.69 -1.14 -3.57
N VAL A 123 -6.28 -0.13 -4.33
CA VAL A 123 -6.75 1.27 -4.18
C VAL A 123 -8.25 1.37 -4.49
N ASN A 124 -8.73 0.66 -5.52
CA ASN A 124 -10.16 0.61 -5.86
C ASN A 124 -10.97 -0.08 -4.76
N GLY A 125 -10.47 -1.21 -4.24
CA GLY A 125 -11.09 -1.91 -3.13
C GLY A 125 -11.17 -1.04 -1.88
N LEU A 126 -10.07 -0.36 -1.53
CA LEU A 126 -10.02 0.58 -0.42
C LEU A 126 -11.07 1.70 -0.55
N ALA A 127 -11.17 2.32 -1.73
CA ALA A 127 -12.16 3.35 -1.99
C ALA A 127 -13.60 2.85 -1.77
N ILE A 128 -13.92 1.62 -2.24
CA ILE A 128 -15.23 1.00 -2.01
C ILE A 128 -15.48 0.74 -0.53
N VAL A 129 -14.49 0.22 0.21
CA VAL A 129 -14.64 -0.07 1.64
C VAL A 129 -14.84 1.22 2.44
N ILE A 130 -14.09 2.30 2.15
CA ILE A 130 -14.31 3.61 2.77
C ILE A 130 -15.72 4.12 2.46
N PHE A 131 -16.19 3.99 1.21
CA PHE A 131 -17.55 4.37 0.84
C PHE A 131 -18.60 3.62 1.66
N LEU A 132 -18.46 2.30 1.77
CA LEU A 132 -19.40 1.47 2.54
C LEU A 132 -19.39 1.84 4.03
N ALA A 133 -18.22 2.16 4.60
CA ALA A 133 -18.11 2.62 5.97
C ALA A 133 -18.87 3.94 6.22
N GLN A 134 -18.85 4.87 5.24
CA GLN A 134 -19.60 6.12 5.33
C GLN A 134 -21.12 5.92 5.32
N LEU A 135 -21.64 4.84 4.71
CA LEU A 135 -23.07 4.54 4.74
C LEU A 135 -23.58 4.25 6.16
N GLY A 136 -22.70 3.86 7.08
CA GLY A 136 -23.02 3.73 8.50
C GLY A 136 -23.47 5.04 9.14
N GLN A 137 -22.99 6.19 8.67
CA GLN A 137 -23.36 7.50 9.19
C GLN A 137 -24.79 7.92 8.84
N PHE A 138 -25.43 7.26 7.87
CA PHE A 138 -26.83 7.43 7.51
C PHE A 138 -27.79 6.55 8.34
N LYS A 139 -27.25 5.87 9.35
CA LYS A 139 -28.02 5.00 10.24
C LYS A 139 -28.02 5.55 11.68
N MET A 140 -29.07 5.22 12.41
CA MET A 140 -29.19 5.49 13.85
C MET A 140 -29.70 4.24 14.57
N ALA A 141 -29.38 4.09 15.83
CA ALA A 141 -29.96 3.04 16.66
C ALA A 141 -31.42 3.37 16.94
N ASP A 142 -32.32 2.42 16.72
CA ASP A 142 -33.72 2.53 17.13
C ASP A 142 -33.90 2.20 18.63
N ALA A 143 -35.11 2.25 19.10
CA ALA A 143 -35.45 1.94 20.53
C ALA A 143 -35.06 0.51 20.95
N THR A 144 -34.79 -0.39 20.01
CA THR A 144 -34.34 -1.77 20.24
C THR A 144 -32.82 -1.94 20.13
N GLY A 145 -32.10 -0.87 19.81
CA GLY A 145 -30.66 -0.90 19.54
C GLY A 145 -30.26 -1.39 18.14
N ALA A 146 -31.24 -1.66 17.25
CA ALA A 146 -30.97 -2.03 15.88
C ALA A 146 -30.64 -0.80 15.03
N LEU A 147 -29.63 -0.93 14.13
CA LEU A 147 -29.25 0.16 13.22
C LEU A 147 -30.25 0.27 12.06
N THR A 148 -31.06 1.31 12.08
CA THR A 148 -32.03 1.65 11.02
C THR A 148 -31.61 2.91 10.28
N TRP A 149 -32.10 3.10 9.04
CA TRP A 149 -31.85 4.31 8.28
C TRP A 149 -32.48 5.52 8.96
N LEU A 150 -31.84 6.68 8.83
CA LEU A 150 -32.36 7.94 9.32
C LEU A 150 -33.80 8.19 8.82
N PRO A 151 -34.67 8.85 9.62
CA PRO A 151 -35.96 9.35 9.15
C PRO A 151 -35.84 10.18 7.88
N GLN A 152 -36.91 10.23 7.08
CA GLN A 152 -36.84 10.80 5.72
C GLN A 152 -36.43 12.30 5.72
N ASP A 153 -36.89 13.07 6.67
CA ASP A 153 -36.54 14.49 6.86
C ASP A 153 -35.07 14.70 7.19
N GLN A 154 -34.55 13.95 8.17
CA GLN A 154 -33.13 13.97 8.54
C GLN A 154 -32.24 13.42 7.43
N MET A 155 -32.69 12.38 6.71
CA MET A 155 -31.99 11.82 5.56
C MET A 155 -31.85 12.86 4.44
N LEU A 156 -32.92 13.58 4.10
CA LEU A 156 -32.90 14.62 3.07
C LEU A 156 -31.97 15.78 3.45
N LEU A 157 -32.04 16.22 4.73
CA LEU A 157 -31.14 17.25 5.24
C LEU A 157 -29.69 16.81 5.15
N MET A 158 -29.38 15.60 5.64
CA MET A 158 -28.02 15.04 5.60
C MET A 158 -27.51 14.94 4.16
N LEU A 159 -28.30 14.39 3.23
CA LEU A 159 -27.91 14.29 1.81
C LEU A 159 -27.72 15.67 1.18
N GLY A 160 -28.55 16.67 1.53
CA GLY A 160 -28.38 18.05 1.06
C GLY A 160 -27.07 18.68 1.52
N LEU A 161 -26.72 18.53 2.80
CA LEU A 161 -25.47 19.03 3.37
C LEU A 161 -24.23 18.29 2.82
N VAL A 162 -24.33 16.97 2.63
CA VAL A 162 -23.29 16.17 1.97
C VAL A 162 -23.06 16.65 0.53
N ALA A 163 -24.14 16.81 -0.25
CA ALA A 163 -24.06 17.29 -1.62
C ALA A 163 -23.47 18.70 -1.72
N LEU A 164 -23.86 19.60 -0.80
CA LEU A 164 -23.30 20.94 -0.71
C LEU A 164 -21.79 20.90 -0.40
N THR A 165 -21.37 20.08 0.56
CA THR A 165 -19.95 19.88 0.89
C THR A 165 -19.17 19.42 -0.33
N MET A 166 -19.66 18.38 -1.02
CA MET A 166 -19.03 17.84 -2.24
C MET A 166 -18.98 18.89 -3.34
N ALA A 167 -20.04 19.67 -3.54
CA ALA A 167 -20.09 20.74 -4.53
C ALA A 167 -19.02 21.82 -4.25
N ILE A 168 -18.90 22.26 -3.00
CA ILE A 168 -17.87 23.25 -2.63
C ILE A 168 -16.47 22.68 -2.90
N ILE A 169 -16.19 21.45 -2.49
CA ILE A 169 -14.87 20.81 -2.68
C ILE A 169 -14.55 20.66 -4.17
N TYR A 170 -15.54 20.38 -5.01
CA TYR A 170 -15.35 20.19 -6.46
C TYR A 170 -15.20 21.51 -7.23
N PHE A 171 -15.99 22.55 -6.88
CA PHE A 171 -16.01 23.80 -7.64
C PHE A 171 -15.01 24.83 -7.15
N LEU A 172 -14.73 24.90 -5.84
CA LEU A 172 -13.84 25.92 -5.27
C LEU A 172 -12.43 25.90 -5.87
N PRO A 173 -11.77 24.76 -6.12
CA PRO A 173 -10.43 24.74 -6.73
C PRO A 173 -10.40 25.31 -8.15
N LYS A 174 -11.56 25.39 -8.83
CA LYS A 174 -11.67 26.01 -10.15
C LYS A 174 -11.73 27.57 -10.07
N LEU A 175 -12.09 28.09 -8.90
CA LEU A 175 -12.16 29.52 -8.63
C LEU A 175 -10.90 30.05 -7.94
N THR A 176 -10.41 29.29 -6.94
CA THR A 176 -9.21 29.64 -6.17
C THR A 176 -8.52 28.40 -5.59
N THR A 177 -7.21 28.42 -5.62
CA THR A 177 -6.36 27.41 -4.98
C THR A 177 -5.67 27.94 -3.70
N ALA A 178 -6.02 29.18 -3.30
CA ALA A 178 -5.37 29.84 -2.15
C ALA A 178 -5.79 29.25 -0.79
N VAL A 179 -6.94 28.55 -0.73
CA VAL A 179 -7.47 27.97 0.51
C VAL A 179 -7.87 26.51 0.26
N PRO A 180 -7.62 25.59 1.21
CA PRO A 180 -8.05 24.20 1.10
C PRO A 180 -9.57 24.09 0.95
N SER A 181 -10.04 23.47 -0.12
CA SER A 181 -11.47 23.39 -0.44
C SER A 181 -12.27 22.61 0.60
N SER A 182 -11.70 21.58 1.22
CA SER A 182 -12.32 20.81 2.29
C SER A 182 -12.58 21.67 3.54
N LEU A 183 -11.61 22.54 3.91
CA LEU A 183 -11.78 23.47 5.02
C LEU A 183 -12.92 24.45 4.76
N VAL A 184 -12.95 25.08 3.58
CA VAL A 184 -14.02 26.03 3.21
C VAL A 184 -15.37 25.35 3.22
N ALA A 185 -15.47 24.12 2.70
CA ALA A 185 -16.70 23.35 2.71
C ALA A 185 -17.20 23.09 4.15
N ILE A 186 -16.33 22.64 5.04
CA ILE A 186 -16.68 22.38 6.44
C ILE A 186 -17.13 23.65 7.15
N VAL A 187 -16.34 24.73 7.04
CA VAL A 187 -16.69 26.02 7.67
C VAL A 187 -18.03 26.55 7.14
N THR A 188 -18.26 26.47 5.82
CA THR A 188 -19.52 26.93 5.21
C THR A 188 -20.71 26.10 5.69
N VAL A 189 -20.60 24.79 5.68
CA VAL A 189 -21.69 23.89 6.11
C VAL A 189 -21.94 24.03 7.61
N THR A 190 -20.89 24.15 8.42
CA THR A 190 -21.03 24.40 9.88
C THR A 190 -21.73 25.75 10.14
N ALA A 191 -21.31 26.79 9.43
CA ALA A 191 -21.95 28.12 9.56
C ALA A 191 -23.42 28.12 9.14
N LEU A 192 -23.79 27.36 8.09
CA LEU A 192 -25.19 27.19 7.68
C LEU A 192 -26.00 26.43 8.73
N VAL A 193 -25.45 25.33 9.28
CA VAL A 193 -26.11 24.54 10.31
C VAL A 193 -26.39 25.39 11.56
N ILE A 194 -25.40 26.17 12.02
CA ILE A 194 -25.56 27.05 13.18
C ILE A 194 -26.46 28.24 12.84
N GLY A 195 -26.30 28.86 11.69
CA GLY A 195 -27.05 30.07 11.30
C GLY A 195 -28.52 29.84 11.04
N PHE A 196 -28.92 28.65 10.60
CA PHE A 196 -30.32 28.29 10.34
C PHE A 196 -30.87 27.34 11.41
N ASP A 197 -30.12 27.07 12.51
CA ASP A 197 -30.49 26.18 13.61
C ASP A 197 -30.98 24.81 13.10
N LEU A 198 -30.19 24.21 12.16
CA LEU A 198 -30.55 22.94 11.54
C LEU A 198 -30.23 21.78 12.49
N GLU A 199 -31.23 20.98 12.80
CA GLU A 199 -31.07 19.78 13.63
C GLU A 199 -30.31 18.69 12.86
N THR A 200 -28.99 18.63 13.03
CA THR A 200 -28.12 17.60 12.45
C THR A 200 -27.07 17.16 13.45
N ARG A 201 -26.64 15.90 13.34
CA ARG A 201 -25.63 15.34 14.22
C ARG A 201 -24.26 15.98 13.97
N THR A 202 -23.59 16.29 15.06
CA THR A 202 -22.25 16.89 15.06
C THR A 202 -21.19 15.91 15.58
N VAL A 203 -19.93 16.29 15.55
CA VAL A 203 -18.81 15.51 16.10
C VAL A 203 -19.02 15.25 17.60
N VAL A 204 -19.49 16.24 18.35
CA VAL A 204 -19.74 16.06 19.80
C VAL A 204 -20.89 15.09 20.07
N ASP A 205 -21.94 15.06 19.24
CA ASP A 205 -23.04 14.11 19.39
C ASP A 205 -22.57 12.68 19.13
N PHE A 206 -21.67 12.49 18.17
CA PHE A 206 -21.04 11.20 17.93
C PHE A 206 -20.18 10.77 19.14
N LEU A 207 -19.38 11.68 19.70
CA LEU A 207 -18.56 11.41 20.88
C LEU A 207 -19.42 10.99 22.07
N ARG A 208 -20.52 11.70 22.34
CA ARG A 208 -21.48 11.39 23.41
C ARG A 208 -22.16 10.04 23.22
N THR A 209 -22.53 9.74 21.96
CA THR A 209 -23.13 8.43 21.62
C THR A 209 -22.13 7.28 21.85
N MET A 210 -20.86 7.48 21.53
CA MET A 210 -19.83 6.46 21.71
C MET A 210 -19.41 6.26 23.17
N SER A 211 -19.25 7.35 23.92
CA SER A 211 -18.85 7.31 25.33
C SER A 211 -19.99 6.90 26.27
N GLY A 212 -21.24 7.05 25.84
CA GLY A 212 -22.42 6.90 26.72
C GLY A 212 -22.54 8.01 27.80
N ASP A 213 -21.75 9.09 27.67
CA ASP A 213 -21.71 10.23 28.56
C ASP A 213 -22.18 11.49 27.84
N GLU A 214 -23.36 12.00 28.21
CA GLU A 214 -23.92 13.23 27.62
C GLU A 214 -23.07 14.48 27.87
N SER A 215 -22.19 14.45 28.88
CA SER A 215 -21.29 15.56 29.20
C SER A 215 -19.93 15.48 28.45
N ALA A 216 -19.69 14.44 27.65
CA ALA A 216 -18.44 14.25 26.94
C ALA A 216 -18.18 15.42 25.99
N THR A 217 -16.97 15.95 26.03
CA THR A 217 -16.46 17.02 25.17
C THR A 217 -15.06 16.68 24.66
N LEU A 218 -14.67 17.22 23.49
CA LEU A 218 -13.31 17.15 23.02
C LEU A 218 -12.45 18.11 23.85
N ALA A 219 -12.07 17.69 25.05
CA ALA A 219 -11.15 18.49 25.86
C ALA A 219 -9.80 18.56 25.15
N GLY A 220 -9.41 19.75 24.67
CA GLY A 220 -8.12 19.99 24.04
C GLY A 220 -6.99 19.76 25.02
N SER A 221 -6.46 18.54 25.06
CA SER A 221 -5.37 18.13 25.94
C SER A 221 -4.18 17.61 25.13
N LEU A 222 -3.02 17.60 25.75
CA LEU A 222 -1.86 16.90 25.20
C LEU A 222 -2.06 15.38 25.33
N PRO A 223 -1.57 14.59 24.36
CA PRO A 223 -1.60 13.14 24.49
C PRO A 223 -0.81 12.71 25.73
N THR A 224 -1.44 11.92 26.59
CA THR A 224 -0.85 11.43 27.83
C THR A 224 -0.16 10.11 27.61
N PHE A 225 1.00 9.92 28.23
CA PHE A 225 1.70 8.65 28.18
C PHE A 225 0.96 7.59 28.99
N ALA A 226 0.57 6.50 28.34
CA ALA A 226 -0.05 5.34 28.96
C ALA A 226 0.31 4.08 28.18
N LEU A 227 0.83 3.05 28.84
CA LEU A 227 1.02 1.76 28.21
C LEU A 227 -0.35 1.08 27.96
N PRO A 228 -0.51 0.33 26.87
CA PRO A 228 -1.72 -0.42 26.61
C PRO A 228 -2.05 -1.35 27.78
N MET A 229 -3.25 -1.20 28.35
CA MET A 229 -3.70 -1.99 29.49
C MET A 229 -4.36 -3.29 29.00
N VAL A 230 -3.53 -4.24 28.57
CA VAL A 230 -3.95 -5.59 28.17
C VAL A 230 -3.14 -6.64 28.94
N PRO A 231 -3.71 -7.82 29.24
CA PRO A 231 -2.97 -8.91 29.88
C PRO A 231 -1.77 -9.36 29.02
N PHE A 232 -0.59 -9.50 29.63
CA PHE A 232 0.58 -10.05 28.95
C PHE A 232 0.53 -11.57 28.95
N ASN A 233 -0.29 -12.16 28.10
CA ASN A 233 -0.45 -13.61 27.95
C ASN A 233 -0.47 -14.01 26.48
N LEU A 234 -0.41 -15.34 26.23
CA LEU A 234 -0.43 -15.89 24.88
C LEU A 234 -1.75 -15.61 24.14
N GLU A 235 -2.87 -15.57 24.88
CA GLU A 235 -4.20 -15.28 24.34
C GLU A 235 -4.25 -13.88 23.74
N THR A 236 -3.78 -12.87 24.48
CA THR A 236 -3.66 -11.49 23.96
C THR A 236 -2.81 -11.44 22.70
N LEU A 237 -1.67 -12.14 22.70
CA LEU A 237 -0.81 -12.19 21.52
C LEU A 237 -1.52 -12.83 20.32
N GLN A 238 -2.27 -13.92 20.53
CA GLN A 238 -3.06 -14.57 19.47
C GLN A 238 -4.15 -13.65 18.90
N ILE A 239 -4.75 -12.81 19.75
CA ILE A 239 -5.75 -11.83 19.32
C ILE A 239 -5.10 -10.71 18.50
N ILE A 240 -4.03 -10.08 19.01
CA ILE A 240 -3.45 -8.89 18.38
C ILE A 240 -2.52 -9.19 17.20
N PHE A 241 -1.90 -10.38 17.16
CA PHE A 241 -0.87 -10.70 16.15
C PHE A 241 -1.39 -10.63 14.71
N PRO A 242 -2.55 -11.20 14.34
CA PRO A 242 -3.09 -11.09 12.98
C PRO A 242 -3.29 -9.62 12.58
N TYR A 243 -3.91 -8.84 13.45
CA TYR A 243 -4.14 -7.42 13.20
C TYR A 243 -2.83 -6.63 13.10
N ALA A 244 -1.87 -6.91 13.96
CA ALA A 244 -0.56 -6.26 13.91
C ALA A 244 0.19 -6.53 12.60
N VAL A 245 0.15 -7.75 12.09
CA VAL A 245 0.75 -8.12 10.80
C VAL A 245 0.05 -7.38 9.65
N ILE A 246 -1.28 -7.36 9.66
CA ILE A 246 -2.08 -6.67 8.64
C ILE A 246 -1.81 -5.16 8.67
N LEU A 247 -1.86 -4.52 9.85
CA LEU A 247 -1.58 -3.10 10.02
C LEU A 247 -0.15 -2.73 9.63
N ALA A 248 0.82 -3.58 9.98
CA ALA A 248 2.21 -3.39 9.57
C ALA A 248 2.37 -3.46 8.04
N ALA A 249 1.76 -4.46 7.41
CA ALA A 249 1.82 -4.65 5.97
C ALA A 249 1.16 -3.49 5.21
N ILE A 250 -0.07 -3.11 5.59
CA ILE A 250 -0.80 -1.98 4.97
C ILE A 250 -0.01 -0.69 5.15
N GLY A 251 0.42 -0.40 6.37
CA GLY A 251 1.16 0.81 6.66
C GLY A 251 2.47 0.93 5.88
N LEU A 252 3.21 -0.18 5.70
CA LEU A 252 4.42 -0.20 4.89
C LEU A 252 4.12 -0.09 3.38
N ILE A 253 3.13 -0.82 2.88
CA ILE A 253 2.76 -0.77 1.46
C ILE A 253 2.35 0.65 1.09
N GLU A 254 1.42 1.26 1.82
CA GLU A 254 0.92 2.61 1.55
C GLU A 254 2.04 3.66 1.65
N SER A 255 2.92 3.55 2.68
CA SER A 255 4.04 4.48 2.85
C SER A 255 5.09 4.35 1.75
N LEU A 256 5.42 3.15 1.33
CA LEU A 256 6.41 2.93 0.28
C LEU A 256 5.86 3.28 -1.11
N LEU A 257 4.55 3.10 -1.35
CA LEU A 257 3.87 3.59 -2.54
C LEU A 257 3.89 5.12 -2.60
N THR A 258 3.52 5.78 -1.50
CA THR A 258 3.58 7.24 -1.37
C THR A 258 4.99 7.75 -1.64
N LEU A 259 6.01 7.10 -1.07
CA LEU A 259 7.41 7.42 -1.33
C LEU A 259 7.74 7.34 -2.82
N THR A 260 7.31 6.28 -3.51
CA THR A 260 7.56 6.09 -4.95
C THR A 260 6.89 7.19 -5.78
N VAL A 261 5.63 7.51 -5.49
CA VAL A 261 4.90 8.61 -6.17
C VAL A 261 5.64 9.95 -6.00
N LEU A 262 6.11 10.25 -4.80
CA LEU A 262 6.87 11.48 -4.55
C LEU A 262 8.25 11.47 -5.22
N ASP A 263 8.90 10.32 -5.32
CA ASP A 263 10.16 10.16 -6.05
C ASP A 263 9.98 10.56 -7.51
N GLU A 264 8.92 10.08 -8.15
CA GLU A 264 8.57 10.42 -9.54
C GLU A 264 8.22 11.90 -9.70
N MET A 265 7.36 12.45 -8.81
CA MET A 265 6.96 13.86 -8.87
C MET A 265 8.11 14.86 -8.68
N THR A 266 9.13 14.47 -7.93
CA THR A 266 10.21 15.39 -7.55
C THR A 266 11.53 15.07 -8.23
N ASN A 267 11.62 13.98 -9.01
CA ASN A 267 12.84 13.44 -9.61
C ASN A 267 13.98 13.26 -8.59
N THR A 268 13.64 12.87 -7.36
CA THR A 268 14.60 12.61 -6.28
C THR A 268 14.28 11.27 -5.63
N ARG A 269 15.24 10.61 -5.02
CA ARG A 269 15.05 9.26 -4.47
C ARG A 269 14.99 9.27 -2.95
N GLY A 270 13.92 8.68 -2.38
CA GLY A 270 13.77 8.42 -0.96
C GLY A 270 14.49 7.15 -0.49
N GLN A 271 14.55 6.97 0.83
CA GLN A 271 15.19 5.83 1.49
C GLN A 271 14.13 4.89 2.07
N SER A 272 13.74 3.86 1.32
CA SER A 272 12.64 2.95 1.66
C SER A 272 12.82 2.27 3.04
N ASN A 273 14.01 1.75 3.35
CA ASN A 273 14.25 1.08 4.63
C ASN A 273 14.17 2.05 5.82
N ARG A 274 14.68 3.28 5.64
CA ARG A 274 14.57 4.34 6.66
C ARG A 274 13.12 4.75 6.87
N GLU A 275 12.32 4.75 5.81
CA GLU A 275 10.89 5.01 5.90
C GLU A 275 10.18 3.94 6.73
N CYS A 276 10.46 2.65 6.51
CA CYS A 276 9.92 1.56 7.32
C CYS A 276 10.23 1.76 8.82
N ILE A 277 11.48 2.14 9.16
CA ILE A 277 11.86 2.40 10.54
C ILE A 277 11.12 3.64 11.09
N GLY A 278 11.03 4.72 10.32
CA GLY A 278 10.32 5.94 10.73
C GLY A 278 8.83 5.70 11.01
N GLN A 279 8.16 4.96 10.15
CA GLN A 279 6.74 4.58 10.32
C GLN A 279 6.56 3.68 11.55
N GLY A 280 7.45 2.70 11.74
CA GLY A 280 7.40 1.82 12.90
C GLY A 280 7.62 2.57 14.22
N MET A 281 8.60 3.50 14.28
CA MET A 281 8.81 4.36 15.44
C MET A 281 7.58 5.23 15.74
N ALA A 282 6.95 5.78 14.71
CA ALA A 282 5.73 6.58 14.83
C ALA A 282 4.57 5.76 15.41
N ASN A 283 4.32 4.57 14.89
CA ASN A 283 3.26 3.67 15.35
C ASN A 283 3.51 3.18 16.78
N MET A 284 4.74 2.82 17.14
CA MET A 284 5.07 2.50 18.54
C MET A 284 4.81 3.69 19.47
N THR A 285 5.15 4.90 19.07
CA THR A 285 4.86 6.10 19.86
C THR A 285 3.35 6.34 19.97
N CYS A 286 2.59 6.17 18.89
CA CYS A 286 1.13 6.26 18.93
C CYS A 286 0.53 5.33 19.98
N SER A 287 0.98 4.09 20.07
CA SER A 287 0.45 3.10 20.99
C SER A 287 0.58 3.51 22.46
N VAL A 288 1.66 4.18 22.83
CA VAL A 288 1.90 4.62 24.23
C VAL A 288 1.35 6.01 24.54
N PHE A 289 0.80 6.71 23.54
CA PHE A 289 0.15 7.99 23.71
C PHE A 289 -1.36 7.94 23.36
N GLY A 290 -1.95 6.74 23.32
CA GLY A 290 -3.37 6.57 23.11
C GLY A 290 -3.86 7.01 21.74
N ALA A 291 -3.05 6.77 20.69
CA ALA A 291 -3.36 7.13 19.31
C ALA A 291 -3.51 5.88 18.43
N MET A 292 -4.37 5.95 17.41
CA MET A 292 -4.69 4.82 16.54
C MET A 292 -3.60 4.41 15.55
N GLY A 293 -2.46 5.12 15.53
CA GLY A 293 -1.43 4.87 14.53
C GLY A 293 -1.80 5.36 13.13
N GLY A 294 -0.91 5.13 12.17
CA GLY A 294 -1.12 5.60 10.81
C GLY A 294 0.02 5.25 9.87
N CYS A 295 -0.02 5.83 8.68
CA CYS A 295 0.99 5.66 7.64
C CYS A 295 1.07 6.89 6.72
N ALA A 296 1.90 6.85 5.67
CA ALA A 296 1.97 7.94 4.72
C ALA A 296 0.71 8.03 3.86
N MET A 297 0.32 9.25 3.55
CA MET A 297 -0.89 9.59 2.79
C MET A 297 -0.52 10.16 1.42
N ILE A 298 -0.90 9.46 0.33
CA ILE A 298 -0.60 9.90 -1.04
C ILE A 298 -1.19 11.28 -1.30
N GLY A 299 -2.49 11.48 -1.04
CA GLY A 299 -3.20 12.74 -1.31
C GLY A 299 -2.57 13.94 -0.61
N GLN A 300 -2.32 13.84 0.69
CA GLN A 300 -1.74 14.91 1.51
C GLN A 300 -0.28 15.19 1.13
N SER A 301 0.47 14.16 0.79
CA SER A 301 1.83 14.31 0.29
C SER A 301 1.87 15.03 -1.06
N MET A 302 0.93 14.74 -1.96
CA MET A 302 0.78 15.45 -3.24
C MET A 302 0.39 16.91 -3.03
N ILE A 303 -0.55 17.19 -2.12
CA ILE A 303 -0.93 18.56 -1.75
C ILE A 303 0.28 19.33 -1.25
N ASN A 304 1.06 18.74 -0.33
CA ASN A 304 2.28 19.34 0.20
C ASN A 304 3.27 19.71 -0.91
N VAL A 305 3.59 18.76 -1.77
CA VAL A 305 4.55 18.94 -2.87
C VAL A 305 4.06 19.95 -3.90
N ASN A 306 2.77 19.93 -4.27
CA ASN A 306 2.17 20.85 -5.22
C ASN A 306 2.09 22.29 -4.66
N SER A 307 1.96 22.43 -3.34
CA SER A 307 2.00 23.72 -2.63
C SER A 307 3.43 24.24 -2.40
N GLY A 308 4.45 23.52 -2.88
CA GLY A 308 5.86 23.92 -2.79
C GLY A 308 6.64 23.37 -1.62
N GLY A 309 6.03 22.52 -0.77
CA GLY A 309 6.70 21.83 0.33
C GLY A 309 7.63 20.73 -0.21
N ARG A 310 8.91 20.81 0.12
CA ARG A 310 9.94 19.86 -0.34
C ARG A 310 10.77 19.30 0.81
N GLY A 311 10.82 20.04 1.91
CA GLY A 311 11.64 19.72 3.07
C GLY A 311 10.91 18.94 4.14
N ARG A 312 11.66 18.50 5.14
CA ARG A 312 11.11 17.92 6.38
C ARG A 312 10.31 18.94 7.19
N LEU A 313 10.65 20.24 7.00
CA LEU A 313 10.04 21.34 7.73
C LEU A 313 8.53 21.44 7.42
N SER A 314 8.10 21.16 6.18
CA SER A 314 6.67 21.22 5.83
C SER A 314 5.84 20.22 6.65
N GLY A 315 6.31 18.98 6.80
CA GLY A 315 5.62 17.98 7.61
C GLY A 315 5.68 18.27 9.12
N ILE A 316 6.80 18.81 9.61
CA ILE A 316 6.92 19.25 11.02
C ILE A 316 5.92 20.39 11.28
N VAL A 317 5.84 21.37 10.40
CA VAL A 317 4.89 22.49 10.52
C VAL A 317 3.45 21.98 10.48
N ALA A 318 3.15 21.04 9.58
CA ALA A 318 1.81 20.43 9.51
C ALA A 318 1.46 19.74 10.84
N ALA A 319 2.34 18.94 11.40
CA ALA A 319 2.11 18.24 12.66
C ALA A 319 1.95 19.21 13.84
N VAL A 320 2.84 20.21 13.97
CA VAL A 320 2.77 21.20 15.05
C VAL A 320 1.50 22.05 14.93
N ALA A 321 1.15 22.51 13.73
CA ALA A 321 -0.09 23.25 13.51
C ALA A 321 -1.32 22.41 13.88
N LEU A 322 -1.34 21.11 13.54
CA LEU A 322 -2.40 20.21 13.95
C LEU A 322 -2.51 20.10 15.47
N LEU A 323 -1.38 19.99 16.18
CA LEU A 323 -1.37 20.00 17.64
C LEU A 323 -1.94 21.31 18.22
N LEU A 324 -1.60 22.44 17.62
CA LEU A 324 -2.19 23.72 18.02
C LEU A 324 -3.69 23.79 17.77
N PHE A 325 -4.19 23.20 16.70
CA PHE A 325 -5.64 23.08 16.46
C PHE A 325 -6.31 22.20 17.52
N ILE A 326 -5.69 21.09 17.90
CA ILE A 326 -6.21 20.22 18.98
C ILE A 326 -6.33 20.98 20.29
N LEU A 327 -5.29 21.75 20.66
CA LEU A 327 -5.23 22.45 21.94
C LEU A 327 -6.15 23.69 22.03
N PHE A 328 -6.30 24.43 20.94
CA PHE A 328 -6.96 25.73 20.97
C PHE A 328 -8.25 25.80 20.15
N ALA A 329 -8.51 24.84 19.26
CA ALA A 329 -9.67 24.84 18.38
C ALA A 329 -10.58 23.62 18.55
N SER A 330 -10.44 22.84 19.61
CA SER A 330 -11.25 21.65 19.89
C SER A 330 -12.75 21.96 19.88
N ALA A 331 -13.17 23.07 20.50
CA ALA A 331 -14.56 23.50 20.49
C ALA A 331 -15.12 23.78 19.07
N LEU A 332 -14.28 24.22 18.13
CA LEU A 332 -14.69 24.38 16.73
C LEU A 332 -14.83 23.02 16.02
N ILE A 333 -14.01 22.04 16.39
CA ILE A 333 -14.10 20.68 15.85
C ILE A 333 -15.39 20.00 16.32
N GLU A 334 -15.80 20.20 17.57
CA GLU A 334 -17.05 19.68 18.14
C GLU A 334 -18.30 20.09 17.34
N MET A 335 -18.32 21.33 16.84
CA MET A 335 -19.43 21.87 16.09
C MET A 335 -19.56 21.38 14.66
N ILE A 336 -18.57 20.65 14.14
CA ILE A 336 -18.57 20.17 12.75
C ILE A 336 -19.73 19.17 12.55
N PRO A 337 -20.64 19.40 11.58
CA PRO A 337 -21.68 18.44 11.25
C PRO A 337 -21.10 17.17 10.64
N LEU A 338 -21.59 15.99 11.06
CA LEU A 338 -21.17 14.71 10.46
C LEU A 338 -21.40 14.68 8.95
N ALA A 339 -22.44 15.33 8.45
CA ALA A 339 -22.71 15.49 7.02
C ALA A 339 -21.55 16.13 6.27
N ALA A 340 -20.88 17.14 6.86
CA ALA A 340 -19.71 17.77 6.24
C ALA A 340 -18.54 16.79 6.16
N LEU A 341 -18.27 16.00 7.20
CA LEU A 341 -17.21 15.00 7.19
C LEU A 341 -17.49 13.87 6.18
N VAL A 342 -18.74 13.38 6.12
CA VAL A 342 -19.16 12.38 5.11
C VAL A 342 -18.98 12.91 3.70
N GLY A 343 -19.33 14.20 3.45
CA GLY A 343 -19.11 14.85 2.15
C GLY A 343 -17.63 14.92 1.76
N VAL A 344 -16.75 15.26 2.70
CA VAL A 344 -15.29 15.22 2.52
C VAL A 344 -14.84 13.79 2.18
N MET A 345 -15.32 12.79 2.96
CA MET A 345 -14.92 11.39 2.74
C MET A 345 -15.40 10.85 1.39
N PHE A 346 -16.58 11.22 0.91
CA PHE A 346 -17.03 10.86 -0.43
C PHE A 346 -16.14 11.48 -1.53
N MET A 347 -15.65 12.69 -1.32
CA MET A 347 -14.67 13.29 -2.25
C MET A 347 -13.31 12.55 -2.19
N VAL A 348 -12.88 12.12 -1.00
CA VAL A 348 -11.69 11.26 -0.85
C VAL A 348 -11.89 9.93 -1.59
N VAL A 349 -13.04 9.28 -1.45
CA VAL A 349 -13.39 8.05 -2.19
C VAL A 349 -13.29 8.25 -3.70
N ILE A 350 -13.90 9.33 -4.21
CA ILE A 350 -13.87 9.66 -5.65
C ILE A 350 -12.44 9.93 -6.12
N GLY A 351 -11.62 10.61 -5.31
CA GLY A 351 -10.23 10.92 -5.62
C GLY A 351 -9.29 9.70 -5.50
N THR A 352 -9.62 8.76 -4.62
CA THR A 352 -8.83 7.53 -4.40
C THR A 352 -9.13 6.48 -5.45
N PHE A 353 -10.38 6.35 -5.90
CA PHE A 353 -10.77 5.36 -6.90
C PHE A 353 -10.07 5.65 -8.24
N GLU A 354 -9.39 4.64 -8.78
CA GLU A 354 -8.68 4.75 -10.06
C GLU A 354 -9.65 4.58 -11.24
N TRP A 355 -10.27 5.69 -11.65
CA TRP A 355 -11.26 5.73 -12.74
C TRP A 355 -10.71 5.28 -14.10
N ALA A 356 -9.39 5.37 -14.27
CA ALA A 356 -8.73 4.86 -15.47
C ALA A 356 -8.94 3.35 -15.63
N THR A 357 -9.25 2.61 -14.57
CA THR A 357 -9.55 1.16 -14.59
C THR A 357 -10.59 0.80 -15.65
N PHE A 358 -11.64 1.60 -15.81
CA PHE A 358 -12.67 1.37 -16.84
C PHE A 358 -12.15 1.56 -18.27
N LYS A 359 -11.19 2.47 -18.47
CA LYS A 359 -10.52 2.66 -19.77
C LYS A 359 -9.47 1.57 -20.01
N LEU A 360 -8.80 1.15 -18.94
CA LEU A 360 -7.83 0.06 -18.96
C LEU A 360 -8.46 -1.28 -19.37
N ALA A 361 -9.71 -1.57 -19.01
CA ALA A 361 -10.41 -2.80 -19.37
C ALA A 361 -10.35 -3.16 -20.86
N ARG A 362 -10.19 -2.15 -21.73
CA ARG A 362 -10.09 -2.33 -23.20
C ARG A 362 -8.65 -2.20 -23.74
N ARG A 363 -7.69 -1.80 -22.93
CA ARG A 363 -6.32 -1.44 -23.37
C ARG A 363 -5.22 -2.29 -22.76
N VAL A 364 -5.47 -2.91 -21.60
CA VAL A 364 -4.50 -3.79 -20.94
C VAL A 364 -4.75 -5.26 -21.27
N PRO A 365 -3.75 -6.13 -21.10
CA PRO A 365 -3.93 -7.58 -21.19
C PRO A 365 -5.09 -8.03 -20.29
N LYS A 366 -5.90 -8.96 -20.76
CA LYS A 366 -7.05 -9.49 -20.01
C LYS A 366 -6.65 -10.03 -18.63
N GLN A 367 -5.43 -10.50 -18.50
CA GLN A 367 -4.85 -11.03 -17.27
C GLN A 367 -4.65 -9.95 -16.21
N ASP A 368 -4.09 -8.79 -16.58
CA ASP A 368 -3.90 -7.67 -15.68
C ASP A 368 -5.24 -7.11 -15.21
N PHE A 369 -6.22 -7.02 -16.12
CA PHE A 369 -7.57 -6.60 -15.75
C PHE A 369 -8.24 -7.60 -14.79
N PHE A 370 -8.05 -8.91 -15.00
CA PHE A 370 -8.53 -9.94 -14.07
C PHE A 370 -7.91 -9.75 -12.67
N VAL A 371 -6.60 -9.48 -12.58
CA VAL A 371 -5.95 -9.21 -11.28
C VAL A 371 -6.55 -7.98 -10.60
N ILE A 372 -6.76 -6.88 -11.34
CA ILE A 372 -7.39 -5.68 -10.79
C ILE A 372 -8.76 -6.01 -10.16
N VAL A 373 -9.62 -6.70 -10.92
CA VAL A 373 -10.96 -7.08 -10.44
C VAL A 373 -10.88 -8.04 -9.25
N LEU A 374 -10.03 -9.06 -9.35
CA LEU A 374 -9.83 -10.05 -8.27
C LEU A 374 -9.41 -9.36 -6.96
N VAL A 375 -8.38 -8.52 -7.01
CA VAL A 375 -7.88 -7.81 -5.83
C VAL A 375 -8.94 -6.85 -5.29
N THR A 376 -9.66 -6.11 -6.15
CA THR A 376 -10.75 -5.23 -5.73
C THR A 376 -11.83 -6.00 -4.98
N VAL A 377 -12.29 -7.13 -5.53
CA VAL A 377 -13.34 -7.95 -4.92
C VAL A 377 -12.86 -8.56 -3.60
N VAL A 378 -11.65 -9.13 -3.57
CA VAL A 378 -11.09 -9.71 -2.33
C VAL A 378 -10.92 -8.63 -1.27
N THR A 379 -10.46 -7.41 -1.62
CA THR A 379 -10.36 -6.29 -0.68
C THR A 379 -11.70 -5.96 -0.02
N VAL A 380 -12.79 -5.98 -0.80
CA VAL A 380 -14.14 -5.65 -0.28
C VAL A 380 -14.74 -6.80 0.53
N MET A 381 -14.41 -8.05 0.19
CA MET A 381 -15.00 -9.25 0.81
C MET A 381 -14.24 -9.75 2.04
N THR A 382 -12.96 -9.42 2.15
CA THR A 382 -12.09 -9.91 3.23
C THR A 382 -11.37 -8.73 3.91
N ASP A 383 -10.05 -8.65 3.77
CA ASP A 383 -9.23 -7.55 4.23
C ASP A 383 -8.15 -7.17 3.20
N LEU A 384 -7.57 -5.99 3.41
CA LEU A 384 -6.61 -5.40 2.47
C LEU A 384 -5.31 -6.22 2.34
N ALA A 385 -4.84 -6.85 3.42
CA ALA A 385 -3.59 -7.61 3.38
C ALA A 385 -3.75 -8.92 2.63
N VAL A 386 -4.86 -9.64 2.86
CA VAL A 386 -5.22 -10.85 2.11
C VAL A 386 -5.37 -10.53 0.62
N ALA A 387 -6.02 -9.42 0.29
CA ALA A 387 -6.20 -8.99 -1.10
C ALA A 387 -4.87 -8.77 -1.83
N VAL A 388 -3.91 -8.10 -1.18
CA VAL A 388 -2.57 -7.88 -1.76
C VAL A 388 -1.83 -9.21 -1.94
N ALA A 389 -1.87 -10.09 -0.92
CA ALA A 389 -1.23 -11.40 -1.02
C ALA A 389 -1.82 -12.24 -2.17
N VAL A 390 -3.15 -12.32 -2.27
CA VAL A 390 -3.85 -13.02 -3.37
C VAL A 390 -3.48 -12.40 -4.72
N GLY A 391 -3.44 -11.08 -4.82
CA GLY A 391 -3.08 -10.37 -6.04
C GLY A 391 -1.65 -10.64 -6.49
N VAL A 392 -0.69 -10.61 -5.57
CA VAL A 392 0.72 -10.91 -5.87
C VAL A 392 0.88 -12.36 -6.32
N ILE A 393 0.25 -13.32 -5.62
CA ILE A 393 0.27 -14.72 -6.00
C ILE A 393 -0.36 -14.93 -7.39
N ALA A 394 -1.55 -14.37 -7.63
CA ALA A 394 -2.22 -14.46 -8.93
C ALA A 394 -1.36 -13.88 -10.06
N SER A 395 -0.77 -12.70 -9.86
CA SER A 395 0.12 -12.07 -10.84
C SER A 395 1.38 -12.90 -11.09
N ALA A 396 1.99 -13.45 -10.04
CA ALA A 396 3.18 -14.29 -10.18
C ALA A 396 2.87 -15.59 -10.96
N LEU A 397 1.73 -16.22 -10.68
CA LEU A 397 1.28 -17.41 -11.41
C LEU A 397 0.99 -17.10 -12.89
N MET A 398 0.34 -15.97 -13.18
CA MET A 398 0.07 -15.55 -14.57
C MET A 398 1.36 -15.19 -15.31
N PHE A 399 2.30 -14.54 -14.64
CA PHE A 399 3.61 -14.26 -15.21
C PHE A 399 4.35 -15.56 -15.55
N ALA A 400 4.38 -16.52 -14.61
CA ALA A 400 5.00 -17.84 -14.84
C ALA A 400 4.33 -18.57 -16.01
N TRP A 401 3.00 -18.59 -16.05
CA TRP A 401 2.24 -19.21 -17.12
C TRP A 401 2.52 -18.61 -18.51
N ASN A 402 2.63 -17.28 -18.59
CA ASN A 402 2.94 -16.62 -19.85
C ASN A 402 4.36 -16.93 -20.33
N HIS A 403 5.33 -16.92 -19.40
CA HIS A 403 6.72 -17.25 -19.75
C HIS A 403 6.88 -18.72 -20.15
N ALA A 404 6.09 -19.63 -19.55
CA ALA A 404 6.10 -21.05 -19.90
C ALA A 404 5.70 -21.32 -21.35
N LYS A 405 4.82 -20.49 -21.92
CA LYS A 405 4.34 -20.65 -23.31
C LYS A 405 5.30 -20.11 -24.37
N HIS A 406 6.31 -19.35 -24.00
CA HIS A 406 7.20 -18.64 -24.92
C HIS A 406 8.57 -19.31 -25.03
N ILE A 407 8.66 -20.62 -24.76
CA ILE A 407 9.86 -21.38 -25.05
C ILE A 407 9.78 -21.96 -26.46
N TYR A 408 10.79 -21.69 -27.30
CA TYR A 408 10.91 -22.22 -28.64
C TYR A 408 12.39 -22.40 -29.01
N ALA A 409 12.67 -23.11 -30.07
CA ALA A 409 14.02 -23.33 -30.55
C ALA A 409 14.13 -23.01 -32.04
N ASP A 410 15.14 -22.25 -32.40
CA ASP A 410 15.61 -22.18 -33.78
C ASP A 410 16.54 -23.35 -34.07
N THR A 411 16.35 -24.03 -35.18
CA THR A 411 17.16 -25.21 -35.51
C THR A 411 17.97 -24.98 -36.76
N ARG A 412 19.25 -25.37 -36.73
CA ARG A 412 20.14 -25.38 -37.90
C ARG A 412 21.02 -26.61 -37.89
N ILE A 413 21.45 -27.06 -39.08
CA ILE A 413 22.49 -28.06 -39.21
C ILE A 413 23.80 -27.32 -39.49
N ASN A 414 24.82 -27.55 -38.67
CA ASN A 414 26.14 -26.91 -38.87
C ASN A 414 26.96 -27.62 -39.97
N GLU A 415 28.10 -27.08 -40.33
CA GLU A 415 28.99 -27.63 -41.37
C GLU A 415 29.54 -29.02 -41.02
N GLU A 416 29.53 -29.39 -39.73
CA GLU A 416 29.98 -30.68 -39.20
C GLU A 416 28.86 -31.76 -39.22
N GLY A 417 27.64 -31.38 -39.65
CA GLY A 417 26.48 -32.28 -39.71
C GLY A 417 25.72 -32.42 -38.39
N SER A 418 26.12 -31.71 -37.32
CA SER A 418 25.40 -31.68 -36.05
C SER A 418 24.18 -30.75 -36.11
N LYS A 419 23.08 -31.13 -35.47
CA LYS A 419 21.89 -30.28 -35.38
C LYS A 419 21.98 -29.42 -34.13
N GLU A 420 21.89 -28.11 -34.30
CA GLU A 420 21.93 -27.12 -33.26
C GLU A 420 20.50 -26.61 -32.97
N TYR A 421 20.09 -26.67 -31.70
CA TYR A 421 18.87 -26.11 -31.18
C TYR A 421 19.21 -24.88 -30.34
N LYS A 422 18.99 -23.69 -30.90
CA LYS A 422 19.14 -22.44 -30.17
C LYS A 422 17.85 -22.16 -29.40
N ILE A 423 17.90 -22.30 -28.08
CA ILE A 423 16.74 -22.17 -27.21
C ILE A 423 16.49 -20.70 -26.88
N HIS A 424 15.24 -20.28 -26.99
CA HIS A 424 14.75 -18.96 -26.60
C HIS A 424 13.75 -19.08 -25.44
N GLY A 425 13.92 -18.24 -24.43
CA GLY A 425 13.11 -18.21 -23.22
C GLY A 425 13.67 -19.03 -22.05
N PRO A 426 13.24 -18.74 -20.81
CA PRO A 426 13.76 -19.40 -19.62
C PRO A 426 13.21 -20.81 -19.45
N ILE A 427 14.05 -21.73 -18.98
CA ILE A 427 13.65 -23.08 -18.59
C ILE A 427 13.46 -23.10 -17.07
N PHE A 428 12.26 -23.43 -16.65
CA PHE A 428 11.84 -23.51 -15.25
C PHE A 428 10.66 -24.51 -15.10
N PHE A 429 10.22 -24.78 -13.91
CA PHE A 429 9.16 -25.77 -13.62
C PHE A 429 7.93 -25.69 -14.54
N GLY A 430 7.56 -24.49 -14.99
CA GLY A 430 6.39 -24.28 -15.85
C GLY A 430 6.64 -24.55 -17.33
N SER A 431 7.90 -24.51 -17.83
CA SER A 431 8.25 -24.65 -19.25
C SER A 431 8.92 -25.99 -19.60
N THR A 432 9.19 -26.86 -18.61
CA THR A 432 9.91 -28.12 -18.82
C THR A 432 9.24 -29.05 -19.83
N ALA A 433 7.92 -29.17 -19.80
CA ALA A 433 7.19 -30.00 -20.75
C ALA A 433 7.34 -29.47 -22.19
N ASN A 434 7.11 -28.16 -22.39
CA ASN A 434 7.25 -27.52 -23.70
C ASN A 434 8.72 -27.58 -24.19
N PHE A 435 9.71 -27.46 -23.29
CA PHE A 435 11.12 -27.62 -23.62
C PHE A 435 11.40 -29.02 -24.18
N LEU A 436 10.95 -30.08 -23.51
CA LEU A 436 11.15 -31.46 -23.93
C LEU A 436 10.45 -31.82 -25.26
N GLU A 437 9.37 -31.12 -25.59
CA GLU A 437 8.64 -31.28 -26.86
C GLU A 437 9.37 -30.68 -28.08
N LEU A 438 10.35 -29.78 -27.87
CA LEU A 438 11.13 -29.19 -28.96
C LEU A 438 12.04 -30.19 -29.69
N PHE A 439 12.35 -31.33 -29.06
CA PHE A 439 13.36 -32.27 -29.49
C PHE A 439 12.79 -33.57 -30.03
N ASN A 440 13.40 -34.10 -31.07
CA ASN A 440 13.04 -35.40 -31.64
C ASN A 440 14.26 -36.31 -31.71
N ALA A 441 14.56 -37.01 -30.60
CA ALA A 441 15.76 -37.82 -30.46
C ALA A 441 15.87 -38.94 -31.53
N GLN A 442 14.75 -39.42 -32.12
CA GLN A 442 14.75 -40.48 -33.13
C GLN A 442 15.20 -39.95 -34.51
N GLN A 443 14.73 -38.75 -34.90
CA GLN A 443 14.96 -38.16 -36.23
C GLN A 443 16.23 -37.31 -36.31
N ASP A 444 16.75 -36.84 -35.18
CA ASP A 444 17.93 -36.00 -35.13
C ASP A 444 19.21 -36.77 -35.51
N PRO A 445 20.30 -36.10 -35.97
CA PRO A 445 21.58 -36.74 -36.24
C PRO A 445 22.24 -37.28 -34.98
N SER A 446 23.39 -37.96 -35.11
CA SER A 446 24.16 -38.56 -34.01
C SER A 446 24.64 -37.52 -32.99
N ASP A 447 24.91 -36.30 -33.45
CA ASP A 447 25.40 -35.19 -32.65
C ASP A 447 24.39 -34.05 -32.62
N VAL A 448 23.99 -33.65 -31.41
CA VAL A 448 23.03 -32.58 -31.19
C VAL A 448 23.59 -31.57 -30.20
N ILE A 449 23.47 -30.29 -30.53
CA ILE A 449 23.94 -29.17 -29.70
C ILE A 449 22.72 -28.38 -29.22
N VAL A 450 22.60 -28.20 -27.91
CA VAL A 450 21.60 -27.30 -27.30
C VAL A 450 22.30 -26.02 -26.87
N ASP A 451 21.98 -24.93 -27.53
CA ASP A 451 22.55 -23.60 -27.30
C ASP A 451 21.65 -22.76 -26.39
N PHE A 452 22.19 -22.40 -25.24
CA PHE A 452 21.51 -21.59 -24.21
C PHE A 452 21.84 -20.10 -24.27
N ALA A 453 22.40 -19.60 -25.41
CA ALA A 453 22.78 -18.20 -25.54
C ALA A 453 21.64 -17.22 -25.22
N ASP A 454 20.41 -17.56 -25.62
CA ASP A 454 19.19 -16.75 -25.38
C ASP A 454 18.23 -17.42 -24.38
N SER A 455 18.75 -18.36 -23.59
CA SER A 455 17.98 -19.12 -22.61
C SER A 455 18.70 -19.20 -21.26
N ARG A 456 17.96 -19.60 -20.23
CA ARG A 456 18.46 -19.71 -18.88
C ARG A 456 17.85 -20.89 -18.13
N VAL A 457 18.68 -21.65 -17.44
CA VAL A 457 18.27 -22.69 -16.48
C VAL A 457 18.04 -22.00 -15.15
N THR A 458 16.81 -22.02 -14.61
CA THR A 458 16.44 -21.20 -13.45
C THR A 458 16.18 -21.97 -12.18
N ASP A 459 15.79 -23.25 -12.26
CA ASP A 459 15.43 -24.06 -11.09
C ASP A 459 15.80 -25.55 -11.25
N HIS A 460 15.52 -26.33 -10.21
CA HIS A 460 15.80 -27.76 -10.19
C HIS A 460 15.02 -28.55 -11.26
N SER A 461 13.78 -28.15 -11.55
CA SER A 461 12.96 -28.82 -12.57
C SER A 461 13.53 -28.65 -13.98
N ALA A 462 14.17 -27.50 -14.23
CA ALA A 462 14.89 -27.26 -15.49
C ALA A 462 16.11 -28.20 -15.64
N ILE A 463 16.82 -28.47 -14.55
CA ILE A 463 17.94 -29.43 -14.51
C ILE A 463 17.43 -30.82 -14.83
N GLU A 464 16.40 -31.28 -14.16
CA GLU A 464 15.77 -32.60 -14.36
C GLU A 464 15.27 -32.76 -15.81
N ALA A 465 14.74 -31.69 -16.43
CA ALA A 465 14.35 -31.72 -17.83
C ALA A 465 15.56 -31.88 -18.78
N ILE A 466 16.69 -31.24 -18.49
CA ILE A 466 17.94 -31.42 -19.26
C ILE A 466 18.49 -32.84 -19.09
N GLU A 467 18.48 -33.41 -17.88
CA GLU A 467 18.85 -34.79 -17.61
C GLU A 467 17.97 -35.76 -18.39
N THR A 468 16.65 -35.60 -18.28
CA THR A 468 15.69 -36.40 -19.05
C THR A 468 15.94 -36.32 -20.55
N LEU A 469 16.30 -35.15 -21.07
CA LEU A 469 16.64 -34.96 -22.47
C LEU A 469 17.92 -35.71 -22.83
N ALA A 470 18.97 -35.61 -22.01
CA ALA A 470 20.23 -36.32 -22.22
C ALA A 470 20.04 -37.85 -22.20
N GLU A 471 19.23 -38.40 -21.27
CA GLU A 471 18.87 -39.81 -21.23
C GLU A 471 18.13 -40.27 -22.50
N ARG A 472 17.19 -39.44 -23.03
CA ARG A 472 16.46 -39.76 -24.27
C ARG A 472 17.39 -39.88 -25.48
N TYR A 473 18.41 -39.02 -25.60
CA TYR A 473 19.38 -39.09 -26.67
C TYR A 473 20.36 -40.26 -26.47
N SER A 474 20.83 -40.48 -25.25
CA SER A 474 21.70 -41.62 -24.90
C SER A 474 21.03 -42.96 -25.17
N ALA A 475 19.76 -43.11 -24.89
CA ALA A 475 18.98 -44.34 -25.11
C ALA A 475 18.88 -44.73 -26.60
N VAL A 476 19.07 -43.76 -27.55
CA VAL A 476 19.14 -44.01 -28.98
C VAL A 476 20.58 -43.95 -29.53
N GLY A 477 21.59 -43.97 -28.65
CA GLY A 477 23.01 -43.97 -29.05
C GLY A 477 23.52 -42.67 -29.63
N LYS A 478 22.91 -41.54 -29.29
CA LYS A 478 23.26 -40.19 -29.76
C LYS A 478 23.83 -39.31 -28.65
N THR A 479 24.67 -38.34 -29.00
CA THR A 479 25.36 -37.46 -28.07
C THR A 479 24.71 -36.10 -28.02
N LEU A 480 24.41 -35.61 -26.80
CA LEU A 480 23.89 -34.27 -26.53
C LEU A 480 25.00 -33.38 -25.98
N HIS A 481 25.18 -32.22 -26.58
CA HIS A 481 26.13 -31.21 -26.13
C HIS A 481 25.40 -29.95 -25.69
N LEU A 482 25.79 -29.39 -24.53
CA LEU A 482 25.25 -28.11 -24.03
C LEU A 482 26.27 -27.00 -24.33
N ARG A 483 25.80 -25.84 -24.81
CA ARG A 483 26.62 -24.70 -25.21
C ARG A 483 26.10 -23.40 -24.61
N HIS A 484 26.99 -22.43 -24.37
CA HIS A 484 26.68 -21.08 -23.84
C HIS A 484 25.94 -21.05 -22.52
N LEU A 485 26.22 -22.00 -21.61
CA LEU A 485 25.66 -21.98 -20.26
C LEU A 485 26.21 -20.80 -19.46
N SER A 486 25.33 -20.02 -18.81
CA SER A 486 25.75 -18.97 -17.89
C SER A 486 26.51 -19.54 -16.68
N PRO A 487 27.37 -18.74 -16.01
CA PRO A 487 28.06 -19.18 -14.80
C PRO A 487 27.10 -19.67 -13.69
N ASP A 488 25.90 -19.08 -13.61
CA ASP A 488 24.88 -19.47 -12.64
C ASP A 488 24.20 -20.78 -13.04
N CYS A 489 23.92 -21.00 -14.32
CA CYS A 489 23.42 -22.27 -14.85
C CYS A 489 24.42 -23.40 -14.60
N ARG A 490 25.73 -23.17 -14.79
CA ARG A 490 26.76 -24.16 -14.47
C ARG A 490 26.78 -24.52 -13.01
N LYS A 491 26.77 -23.52 -12.12
CA LYS A 491 26.72 -23.79 -10.66
C LYS A 491 25.51 -24.61 -10.24
N LEU A 492 24.37 -24.43 -10.92
CA LEU A 492 23.19 -25.25 -10.67
C LEU A 492 23.39 -26.68 -11.14
N LEU A 493 23.94 -26.88 -12.36
CA LEU A 493 24.23 -28.21 -12.90
C LEU A 493 25.34 -28.91 -12.11
N ASP A 494 26.41 -28.21 -11.71
CA ASP A 494 27.49 -28.76 -10.87
C ASP A 494 26.99 -29.25 -9.49
N LYS A 495 25.98 -28.59 -8.93
CA LYS A 495 25.36 -29.00 -7.67
C LYS A 495 24.43 -30.22 -7.81
N ALA A 496 23.89 -30.48 -8.99
CA ALA A 496 23.02 -31.62 -9.26
C ALA A 496 23.79 -32.94 -9.32
N GLY A 497 25.13 -32.92 -9.38
CA GLY A 497 25.99 -34.11 -9.35
C GLY A 497 26.22 -34.77 -10.72
N SER A 498 26.86 -35.94 -10.75
CA SER A 498 27.36 -36.63 -11.95
C SER A 498 26.28 -37.29 -12.84
N LEU A 499 25.05 -36.85 -12.76
CA LEU A 499 23.92 -37.42 -13.51
C LEU A 499 23.93 -37.06 -15.00
N VAL A 500 24.67 -36.01 -15.43
CA VAL A 500 24.79 -35.59 -16.82
C VAL A 500 26.26 -35.46 -17.20
N GLU A 501 26.72 -36.20 -18.20
CA GLU A 501 27.99 -35.90 -18.89
C GLU A 501 27.79 -34.65 -19.74
N ILE A 502 28.13 -33.49 -19.18
CA ILE A 502 28.02 -32.21 -19.86
C ILE A 502 29.28 -32.03 -20.74
N ASN A 503 29.17 -32.34 -22.00
CA ASN A 503 30.16 -31.92 -23.00
C ASN A 503 29.92 -30.45 -23.38
N VAL A 504 30.48 -29.53 -22.60
CA VAL A 504 30.32 -28.10 -22.84
C VAL A 504 31.27 -27.65 -23.95
N LYS A 505 30.75 -27.44 -25.16
CA LYS A 505 31.44 -26.68 -26.21
C LYS A 505 31.21 -25.20 -26.00
N GLU A 506 32.16 -24.48 -25.41
CA GLU A 506 32.01 -23.06 -25.07
C GLU A 506 32.55 -22.12 -26.14
N ASP A 507 31.85 -20.99 -26.26
CA ASP A 507 32.38 -19.79 -26.91
C ASP A 507 32.98 -18.88 -25.81
N PRO A 508 34.32 -18.72 -25.76
CA PRO A 508 35.01 -17.92 -24.75
C PRO A 508 34.69 -16.41 -24.84
N SER A 509 34.08 -15.95 -25.90
CA SER A 509 33.70 -14.54 -26.11
C SER A 509 32.30 -14.21 -25.56
N TYR A 510 31.51 -15.21 -25.18
CA TYR A 510 30.13 -15.01 -24.71
C TYR A 510 30.07 -14.42 -23.29
N LYS A 511 29.46 -13.24 -23.15
CA LYS A 511 29.25 -12.56 -21.85
C LYS A 511 27.78 -12.58 -21.49
N VAL A 512 27.43 -13.25 -20.38
CA VAL A 512 26.08 -13.29 -19.84
C VAL A 512 25.94 -12.28 -18.68
N ALA A 513 24.78 -11.61 -18.59
CA ALA A 513 24.46 -10.81 -17.43
C ALA A 513 24.36 -11.72 -16.19
N THR A 514 25.04 -11.34 -15.09
CA THR A 514 25.00 -12.07 -13.83
C THR A 514 23.71 -11.79 -13.07
N ASP A 515 23.25 -12.77 -12.24
CA ASP A 515 22.08 -12.64 -11.36
C ASP A 515 22.26 -11.68 -10.18
N VAL A 516 23.37 -11.01 -10.08
CA VAL A 516 23.60 -10.01 -9.03
C VAL A 516 22.68 -8.84 -9.29
N LEU A 517 21.53 -8.84 -8.60
CA LEU A 517 20.70 -7.65 -8.46
C LEU A 517 21.59 -6.55 -7.90
N ALA A 518 21.93 -5.57 -8.75
CA ALA A 518 22.65 -4.38 -8.31
C ALA A 518 21.94 -3.83 -7.09
N GLY A 519 22.65 -3.81 -5.95
CA GLY A 519 22.15 -3.47 -4.61
C GLY A 519 21.70 -2.02 -4.48
#